data_b181e68f4f78df24a0f9905c2e2c8e2d
#
_entry.id   b181e68f4f78df24a0f9905c2e2c8e2d
#
_cell.length_a   1.000
_cell.length_b   1.000
_cell.length_c   1.000
_cell.angle_alpha   90.00
_cell.angle_beta   90.00
_cell.angle_gamma   90.00
#
_symmetry.space_group_name_H-M   'P 1'
#
loop_
_entity.id
_entity.type
_entity.pdbx_description
1 polymer ?
#
loop_
_entity_poly.entity_id
_entity_poly.type
_entity_poly.pdbx_seq_one_letter_code
_entity_poly.pdbx_strand_id
1 'polypeptide(L)'
;MKGKRCPETGRGQLLAPAGSRLRLRRGDPEHGFMAMRIRILGSGSSGNCALLQTEQARVLIDVGFSPRRTRELLAEENLKPEEIDAVFLTHEHGDHAAGIASFARAPQVALFANAATARAVQDRVEHPLAWKLFETGSRFRFRDLEIDAFAVPHDAHDPVGFRFSTGFDGDLLAPRRSLAWLTDLGHVPQHVRERLRDCDAVVVESNHCPTLLQADHRRPWSTKQRISGRHGHLSNEAARELLASIASPRWRRIVLTHLSRDCNSLDAVERMLATLRPQLACEFTVVAPGGNTPFWDLA
;
A
#
# COMPACT_ATOMS: atom_id res chain seq x y z
N MET A 1 -58.12 14.22 -42.40
CA MET A 1 -56.75 13.75 -42.02
C MET A 1 -56.28 14.58 -40.86
N LYS A 2 -56.23 14.00 -39.62
CA LYS A 2 -55.87 14.71 -38.39
C LYS A 2 -54.41 14.41 -38.06
N GLY A 3 -53.53 15.42 -38.12
CA GLY A 3 -52.14 15.31 -37.70
C GLY A 3 -52.02 15.21 -36.20
N LYS A 4 -51.36 14.15 -35.72
CA LYS A 4 -50.96 13.98 -34.29
C LYS A 4 -49.63 14.70 -34.06
N ARG A 5 -49.61 15.62 -33.11
CA ARG A 5 -48.38 16.27 -32.59
C ARG A 5 -47.69 15.29 -31.59
N CYS A 6 -46.38 15.16 -31.72
CA CYS A 6 -45.52 14.52 -30.69
C CYS A 6 -45.40 15.45 -29.47
N PRO A 7 -45.30 14.91 -28.24
CA PRO A 7 -45.04 15.71 -27.06
C PRO A 7 -43.51 15.95 -26.91
N GLU A 8 -43.18 17.17 -26.49
CA GLU A 8 -41.83 17.64 -26.16
C GLU A 8 -41.26 16.86 -24.96
N THR A 9 -40.05 16.40 -25.13
CA THR A 9 -39.27 15.76 -24.05
C THR A 9 -38.81 16.80 -23.05
N GLY A 10 -39.33 16.71 -21.82
CA GLY A 10 -38.92 17.51 -20.69
C GLY A 10 -37.43 17.31 -20.35
N ARG A 11 -36.71 18.41 -20.22
CA ARG A 11 -35.34 18.47 -19.68
C ARG A 11 -35.37 18.04 -18.19
N GLY A 12 -34.86 16.86 -17.91
CA GLY A 12 -34.58 16.42 -16.54
C GLY A 12 -33.47 17.28 -15.95
N GLN A 13 -33.81 18.10 -14.96
CA GLN A 13 -32.84 18.75 -14.10
C GLN A 13 -32.14 17.66 -13.26
N LEU A 14 -30.87 17.49 -13.48
CA LEU A 14 -29.97 16.75 -12.59
C LEU A 14 -29.87 17.52 -11.29
N LEU A 15 -30.58 17.06 -10.27
CA LEU A 15 -30.36 17.49 -8.88
C LEU A 15 -28.98 17.00 -8.43
N ALA A 16 -28.06 17.92 -8.23
CA ALA A 16 -26.80 17.67 -7.56
C ALA A 16 -27.09 17.18 -6.13
N PRO A 17 -26.41 16.14 -5.62
CA PRO A 17 -26.58 15.71 -4.24
C PRO A 17 -26.12 16.83 -3.30
N ALA A 18 -26.95 17.11 -2.29
CA ALA A 18 -26.70 18.11 -1.26
C ALA A 18 -25.33 17.90 -0.62
N GLY A 19 -24.50 18.93 -0.65
CA GLY A 19 -23.16 18.92 -0.13
C GLY A 19 -23.10 18.53 1.34
N SER A 20 -22.55 17.37 1.62
CA SER A 20 -22.00 17.08 2.95
C SER A 20 -20.87 18.09 3.18
N ARG A 21 -21.07 19.04 4.08
CA ARG A 21 -20.00 19.95 4.53
C ARG A 21 -18.89 19.09 5.11
N LEU A 22 -17.80 18.89 4.34
CA LEU A 22 -16.56 18.36 4.83
C LEU A 22 -16.14 19.22 6.03
N ARG A 23 -16.21 18.65 7.23
CA ARG A 23 -15.51 19.24 8.37
C ARG A 23 -14.02 19.08 8.06
N LEU A 24 -13.37 20.16 7.65
CA LEU A 24 -11.93 20.26 7.64
C LEU A 24 -11.45 19.91 9.05
N ARG A 25 -10.88 18.75 9.23
CA ARG A 25 -10.18 18.39 10.45
C ARG A 25 -8.88 19.20 10.42
N ARG A 26 -8.81 20.25 11.23
CA ARG A 26 -7.57 21.01 11.45
C ARG A 26 -6.53 20.02 11.95
N GLY A 27 -5.40 19.91 11.25
CA GLY A 27 -4.20 19.24 11.76
C GLY A 27 -3.86 19.85 13.12
N ASP A 28 -3.24 19.05 13.99
CA ASP A 28 -2.75 19.55 15.27
C ASP A 28 -1.85 20.77 15.00
N PRO A 29 -2.10 21.91 15.64
CA PRO A 29 -1.43 23.19 15.34
C PRO A 29 0.07 23.19 15.67
N GLU A 30 0.61 22.13 16.26
CA GLU A 30 2.03 22.01 16.62
C GLU A 30 2.91 21.38 15.53
N HIS A 31 2.31 20.82 14.47
CA HIS A 31 3.07 20.23 13.37
C HIS A 31 2.84 21.07 12.12
N GLY A 32 3.91 21.71 11.62
CA GLY A 32 3.90 22.44 10.37
C GLY A 32 3.34 21.61 9.21
N PHE A 33 3.03 22.25 8.09
CA PHE A 33 2.43 21.70 6.88
C PHE A 33 2.90 20.26 6.57
N MET A 34 2.08 19.25 6.89
CA MET A 34 2.39 17.84 6.66
C MET A 34 1.86 17.41 5.30
N ALA A 35 2.73 17.29 4.31
CA ALA A 35 2.32 16.78 3.01
C ALA A 35 1.87 15.31 3.08
N MET A 36 2.60 14.47 3.80
CA MET A 36 2.31 13.04 3.96
C MET A 36 3.09 12.46 5.14
N ARG A 37 2.47 11.63 5.95
CA ARG A 37 3.15 10.81 6.95
C ARG A 37 2.70 9.36 6.89
N ILE A 38 3.59 8.43 7.25
CA ILE A 38 3.29 7.01 7.22
C ILE A 38 3.83 6.30 8.46
N ARG A 39 3.11 5.25 8.87
CA ARG A 39 3.53 4.30 9.90
C ARG A 39 3.20 2.89 9.46
N ILE A 40 4.17 1.99 9.53
CA ILE A 40 3.92 0.56 9.38
C ILE A 40 3.42 0.05 10.72
N LEU A 41 2.21 -0.49 10.75
CA LEU A 41 1.58 -1.05 11.95
C LEU A 41 2.00 -2.49 12.19
N GLY A 42 2.41 -3.17 11.12
CA GLY A 42 2.99 -4.50 11.17
C GLY A 42 3.38 -4.98 9.78
N SER A 43 4.37 -5.87 9.71
CA SER A 43 4.93 -6.36 8.44
C SER A 43 5.44 -7.80 8.54
N GLY A 44 5.22 -8.58 7.48
CA GLY A 44 5.67 -9.96 7.31
C GLY A 44 4.52 -10.96 7.13
N SER A 45 4.83 -12.23 6.95
CA SER A 45 3.87 -13.31 6.64
C SER A 45 2.77 -13.54 7.70
N SER A 46 2.81 -12.84 8.84
CA SER A 46 1.76 -12.90 9.88
C SER A 46 0.74 -11.77 9.76
N GLY A 47 0.98 -10.82 8.88
CA GLY A 47 0.10 -9.70 8.58
C GLY A 47 0.87 -8.44 8.22
N ASN A 48 0.35 -7.74 7.23
CA ASN A 48 0.84 -6.46 6.74
C ASN A 48 -0.24 -5.40 6.90
N CYS A 49 0.11 -4.26 7.43
CA CYS A 49 -0.78 -3.11 7.55
C CYS A 49 0.06 -1.85 7.75
N ALA A 50 -0.26 -0.80 7.00
CA ALA A 50 0.34 0.51 7.20
C ALA A 50 -0.74 1.60 7.21
N LEU A 51 -0.51 2.64 8.01
CA LEU A 51 -1.35 3.82 8.11
C LEU A 51 -0.64 4.98 7.41
N LEU A 52 -1.23 5.48 6.32
CA LEU A 52 -0.80 6.67 5.61
C LEU A 52 -1.77 7.79 5.91
N GLN A 53 -1.25 8.95 6.26
CA GLN A 53 -2.04 10.14 6.58
C GLN A 53 -1.56 11.35 5.78
N THR A 54 -2.53 12.13 5.32
CA THR A 54 -2.35 13.44 4.70
C THR A 54 -3.22 14.46 5.44
N GLU A 55 -3.30 15.69 4.95
CA GLU A 55 -4.21 16.70 5.52
C GLU A 55 -5.68 16.28 5.43
N GLN A 56 -6.07 15.55 4.37
CA GLN A 56 -7.47 15.23 4.09
C GLN A 56 -7.79 13.74 4.21
N ALA A 57 -6.79 12.84 4.26
CA ALA A 57 -7.01 11.41 4.24
C ALA A 57 -6.24 10.65 5.32
N ARG A 58 -6.92 9.65 5.90
CA ARG A 58 -6.34 8.56 6.69
C ARG A 58 -6.65 7.26 6.00
N VAL A 59 -5.64 6.63 5.43
CA VAL A 59 -5.84 5.41 4.66
C VAL A 59 -4.97 4.27 5.18
N LEU A 60 -5.46 3.05 5.07
CA LEU A 60 -4.68 1.86 5.32
C LEU A 60 -4.21 1.27 3.99
N ILE A 61 -2.97 0.79 3.98
CA ILE A 61 -2.42 -0.04 2.92
C ILE A 61 -2.34 -1.45 3.50
N ASP A 62 -3.17 -2.34 2.96
CA ASP A 62 -3.44 -3.67 3.46
C ASP A 62 -3.98 -3.72 4.91
N VAL A 63 -4.63 -4.82 5.26
CA VAL A 63 -5.19 -5.12 6.58
C VAL A 63 -5.05 -6.61 6.88
N GLY A 64 -3.80 -7.08 6.86
CA GLY A 64 -3.46 -8.50 6.91
C GLY A 64 -3.58 -9.16 8.28
N PHE A 65 -4.01 -8.44 9.30
CA PHE A 65 -4.23 -8.98 10.65
C PHE A 65 -5.70 -9.39 10.84
N SER A 66 -5.96 -10.23 11.84
CA SER A 66 -7.34 -10.56 12.20
C SER A 66 -8.15 -9.29 12.52
N PRO A 67 -9.49 -9.31 12.39
CA PRO A 67 -10.34 -8.16 12.71
C PRO A 67 -10.15 -7.62 14.14
N ARG A 68 -9.85 -8.51 15.09
CA ARG A 68 -9.53 -8.12 16.46
C ARG A 68 -8.20 -7.36 16.50
N ARG A 69 -7.13 -7.92 15.93
CA ARG A 69 -5.80 -7.31 15.95
C ARG A 69 -5.76 -6.02 15.17
N THR A 70 -6.48 -5.92 14.04
CA THR A 70 -6.61 -4.67 13.29
C THR A 70 -7.19 -3.55 14.16
N ARG A 71 -8.26 -3.84 14.93
CA ARG A 71 -8.82 -2.84 15.86
C ARG A 71 -7.86 -2.47 16.99
N GLU A 72 -7.11 -3.43 17.51
CA GLU A 72 -6.08 -3.16 18.53
C GLU A 72 -4.99 -2.23 17.99
N LEU A 73 -4.47 -2.52 16.79
CA LEU A 73 -3.45 -1.69 16.12
C LEU A 73 -3.95 -0.25 15.86
N LEU A 74 -5.20 -0.10 15.45
CA LEU A 74 -5.79 1.23 15.28
C LEU A 74 -5.98 1.95 16.63
N ALA A 75 -6.37 1.21 17.68
CA ALA A 75 -6.53 1.79 19.01
C ALA A 75 -5.19 2.25 19.61
N GLU A 76 -4.07 1.59 19.31
CA GLU A 76 -2.72 2.05 19.66
C GLU A 76 -2.42 3.43 19.05
N GLU A 77 -3.09 3.77 17.92
CA GLU A 77 -3.02 5.09 17.27
C GLU A 77 -4.15 6.05 17.70
N ASN A 78 -4.92 5.70 18.73
CA ASN A 78 -6.13 6.41 19.13
C ASN A 78 -7.17 6.53 18.01
N LEU A 79 -7.25 5.54 17.14
CA LEU A 79 -8.16 5.46 16.00
C LEU A 79 -9.13 4.28 16.14
N LYS A 80 -10.32 4.45 15.56
CA LYS A 80 -11.29 3.37 15.33
C LYS A 80 -11.38 3.08 13.83
N PRO A 81 -11.85 1.88 13.43
CA PRO A 81 -12.06 1.57 12.02
C PRO A 81 -12.89 2.62 11.28
N GLU A 82 -13.91 3.18 11.94
CA GLU A 82 -14.81 4.20 11.39
C GLU A 82 -14.14 5.57 11.14
N GLU A 83 -12.93 5.77 11.64
CA GLU A 83 -12.15 7.00 11.47
C GLU A 83 -11.12 6.88 10.33
N ILE A 84 -11.03 5.68 9.72
CA ILE A 84 -10.29 5.44 8.50
C ILE A 84 -11.17 5.89 7.33
N ASP A 85 -10.57 6.52 6.35
CA ASP A 85 -11.27 7.03 5.16
C ASP A 85 -11.26 6.02 4.01
N ALA A 86 -10.17 5.25 3.89
CA ALA A 86 -10.07 4.19 2.89
C ALA A 86 -9.09 3.08 3.30
N VAL A 87 -9.29 1.90 2.70
CA VAL A 87 -8.34 0.78 2.69
C VAL A 87 -7.98 0.49 1.24
N PHE A 88 -6.70 0.39 0.93
CA PHE A 88 -6.16 -0.02 -0.36
C PHE A 88 -5.56 -1.41 -0.22
N LEU A 89 -6.12 -2.41 -0.92
CA LEU A 89 -5.57 -3.76 -0.93
C LEU A 89 -4.62 -3.97 -2.11
N THR A 90 -3.45 -4.51 -1.82
CA THR A 90 -2.47 -4.92 -2.83
C THR A 90 -2.90 -6.20 -3.54
N HIS A 91 -3.39 -7.18 -2.78
CA HIS A 91 -3.88 -8.48 -3.26
C HIS A 91 -4.69 -9.23 -2.18
N GLU A 92 -5.21 -10.41 -2.52
CA GLU A 92 -6.17 -11.14 -1.69
C GLU A 92 -5.56 -12.08 -0.63
N HIS A 93 -4.25 -12.25 -0.53
CA HIS A 93 -3.65 -13.15 0.46
C HIS A 93 -4.06 -12.79 1.90
N GLY A 94 -4.12 -13.79 2.77
CA GLY A 94 -4.62 -13.63 4.13
C GLY A 94 -3.81 -12.63 4.95
N ASP A 95 -2.50 -12.60 4.79
CA ASP A 95 -1.61 -11.65 5.44
C ASP A 95 -1.66 -10.22 4.87
N HIS A 96 -2.57 -9.96 3.90
CA HIS A 96 -2.89 -8.62 3.37
C HIS A 96 -4.37 -8.25 3.54
N ALA A 97 -5.29 -9.22 3.59
CA ALA A 97 -6.73 -8.97 3.56
C ALA A 97 -7.54 -9.52 4.74
N ALA A 98 -6.94 -10.32 5.66
CA ALA A 98 -7.68 -11.01 6.73
C ALA A 98 -8.54 -10.10 7.62
N GLY A 99 -8.13 -8.85 7.80
CA GLY A 99 -8.83 -7.86 8.64
C GLY A 99 -9.93 -7.09 7.96
N ILE A 100 -10.16 -7.29 6.66
CA ILE A 100 -11.11 -6.49 5.88
C ILE A 100 -12.53 -6.51 6.45
N ALA A 101 -12.92 -7.62 7.08
CA ALA A 101 -14.21 -7.74 7.76
C ALA A 101 -14.40 -6.74 8.92
N SER A 102 -13.32 -6.11 9.43
CA SER A 102 -13.40 -5.03 10.42
C SER A 102 -14.17 -3.82 9.88
N PHE A 103 -14.21 -3.65 8.57
CA PHE A 103 -14.81 -2.52 7.88
C PHE A 103 -16.21 -2.83 7.30
N ALA A 104 -16.71 -4.07 7.43
CA ALA A 104 -18.04 -4.43 6.94
C ALA A 104 -19.17 -3.61 7.60
N ARG A 105 -18.94 -3.10 8.82
CA ARG A 105 -19.89 -2.25 9.56
C ARG A 105 -19.53 -0.76 9.52
N ALA A 106 -18.60 -0.37 8.68
CA ALA A 106 -18.13 1.01 8.51
C ALA A 106 -18.32 1.45 7.05
N PRO A 107 -19.58 1.62 6.57
CA PRO A 107 -19.89 1.89 5.16
C PRO A 107 -19.32 3.21 4.62
N GLN A 108 -18.88 4.10 5.52
CA GLN A 108 -18.18 5.34 5.15
C GLN A 108 -16.72 5.11 4.73
N VAL A 109 -16.14 3.95 5.05
CA VAL A 109 -14.76 3.59 4.67
C VAL A 109 -14.77 3.05 3.24
N ALA A 110 -14.03 3.68 2.34
CA ALA A 110 -13.90 3.21 0.97
C ALA A 110 -12.91 2.04 0.88
N LEU A 111 -13.36 0.89 0.36
CA LEU A 111 -12.51 -0.29 0.19
C LEU A 111 -12.05 -0.39 -1.26
N PHE A 112 -10.79 -0.09 -1.52
CA PHE A 112 -10.21 -0.09 -2.86
C PHE A 112 -9.49 -1.40 -3.15
N ALA A 113 -9.86 -2.05 -4.26
CA ALA A 113 -9.17 -3.19 -4.84
C ALA A 113 -9.45 -3.26 -6.35
N ASN A 114 -8.65 -4.01 -7.11
CA ASN A 114 -9.08 -4.39 -8.45
C ASN A 114 -10.16 -5.50 -8.39
N ALA A 115 -10.79 -5.77 -9.51
CA ALA A 115 -11.94 -6.67 -9.55
C ALA A 115 -11.62 -8.12 -9.12
N ALA A 116 -10.42 -8.61 -9.46
CA ALA A 116 -10.00 -9.96 -9.12
C ALA A 116 -9.75 -10.11 -7.61
N THR A 117 -8.99 -9.20 -7.02
CA THR A 117 -8.76 -9.12 -5.57
C THR A 117 -10.07 -8.95 -4.80
N ALA A 118 -10.93 -8.00 -5.23
CA ALA A 118 -12.21 -7.74 -4.57
C ALA A 118 -13.10 -8.99 -4.53
N ARG A 119 -13.19 -9.72 -5.66
CA ARG A 119 -13.95 -10.97 -5.75
C ARG A 119 -13.39 -12.04 -4.81
N ALA A 120 -12.09 -12.31 -4.88
CA ALA A 120 -11.46 -13.36 -4.08
C ALA A 120 -11.56 -13.08 -2.57
N VAL A 121 -11.52 -11.81 -2.16
CA VAL A 121 -11.73 -11.41 -0.76
C VAL A 121 -13.20 -11.51 -0.38
N GLN A 122 -14.14 -11.07 -1.24
CA GLN A 122 -15.57 -11.12 -0.97
C GLN A 122 -16.06 -12.56 -0.77
N ASP A 123 -15.53 -13.52 -1.52
CA ASP A 123 -15.89 -14.94 -1.41
C ASP A 123 -15.55 -15.54 -0.03
N ARG A 124 -14.72 -14.88 0.77
CA ARG A 124 -14.32 -15.27 2.13
C ARG A 124 -15.04 -14.49 3.24
N VAL A 125 -15.86 -13.52 2.88
CA VAL A 125 -16.54 -12.62 3.83
C VAL A 125 -18.05 -12.76 3.67
N GLU A 126 -18.76 -13.11 4.74
CA GLU A 126 -20.22 -13.34 4.70
C GLU A 126 -21.02 -12.07 4.35
N HIS A 127 -20.53 -10.90 4.76
CA HIS A 127 -21.24 -9.64 4.54
C HIS A 127 -20.74 -8.95 3.27
N PRO A 128 -21.65 -8.39 2.46
CA PRO A 128 -21.25 -7.58 1.32
C PRO A 128 -20.35 -6.40 1.73
N LEU A 129 -19.26 -6.22 1.01
CA LEU A 129 -18.32 -5.11 1.19
C LEU A 129 -18.55 -4.05 0.09
N ALA A 130 -18.47 -2.78 0.46
CA ALA A 130 -18.69 -1.66 -0.46
C ALA A 130 -17.42 -1.33 -1.25
N TRP A 131 -17.06 -2.18 -2.20
CA TRP A 131 -15.87 -2.04 -3.03
C TRP A 131 -15.91 -0.80 -3.92
N LYS A 132 -14.77 -0.12 -4.00
CA LYS A 132 -14.40 0.87 -5.00
C LYS A 132 -13.36 0.25 -5.91
N LEU A 133 -13.82 -0.21 -7.08
CA LEU A 133 -12.94 -0.92 -8.01
C LEU A 133 -12.07 0.06 -8.78
N PHE A 134 -10.80 -0.32 -8.96
CA PHE A 134 -9.86 0.32 -9.88
C PHE A 134 -9.34 -0.71 -10.90
N GLU A 135 -8.81 -0.25 -12.00
CA GLU A 135 -8.13 -1.09 -12.98
C GLU A 135 -6.63 -1.11 -12.70
N THR A 136 -6.01 -2.28 -12.73
CA THR A 136 -4.56 -2.45 -12.64
C THR A 136 -3.88 -1.68 -13.77
N GLY A 137 -2.90 -0.85 -13.43
CA GLY A 137 -2.24 0.08 -14.36
C GLY A 137 -2.89 1.46 -14.45
N SER A 138 -4.02 1.69 -13.76
CA SER A 138 -4.71 2.99 -13.78
C SER A 138 -4.18 3.96 -12.72
N ARG A 139 -4.48 5.25 -12.96
CA ARG A 139 -4.34 6.32 -11.98
C ARG A 139 -5.69 6.88 -11.63
N PHE A 140 -5.90 7.12 -10.33
CA PHE A 140 -7.14 7.70 -9.84
C PHE A 140 -6.86 8.56 -8.60
N ARG A 141 -7.87 9.28 -8.14
CA ARG A 141 -7.75 10.19 -7.00
C ARG A 141 -8.68 9.79 -5.86
N PHE A 142 -8.18 9.94 -4.66
CA PHE A 142 -8.97 9.85 -3.45
C PHE A 142 -8.57 11.00 -2.51
N ARG A 143 -9.46 11.97 -2.35
CA ARG A 143 -9.22 13.21 -1.62
C ARG A 143 -7.99 13.96 -2.18
N ASP A 144 -6.98 14.21 -1.34
CA ASP A 144 -5.71 14.84 -1.69
C ASP A 144 -4.60 13.84 -2.10
N LEU A 145 -4.97 12.58 -2.33
CA LEU A 145 -4.07 11.54 -2.83
C LEU A 145 -4.32 11.26 -4.31
N GLU A 146 -3.27 11.22 -5.10
CA GLU A 146 -3.23 10.56 -6.40
C GLU A 146 -2.61 9.18 -6.21
N ILE A 147 -3.28 8.14 -6.70
CA ILE A 147 -2.88 6.75 -6.59
C ILE A 147 -2.59 6.21 -7.98
N ASP A 148 -1.36 5.68 -8.21
CA ASP A 148 -0.98 4.89 -9.39
C ASP A 148 -0.88 3.44 -8.93
N ALA A 149 -1.81 2.59 -9.37
CA ALA A 149 -1.83 1.16 -9.08
C ALA A 149 -1.17 0.42 -10.24
N PHE A 150 -0.12 -0.35 -9.98
CA PHE A 150 0.64 -1.04 -11.04
C PHE A 150 0.83 -2.51 -10.74
N ALA A 151 0.79 -3.35 -11.78
CA ALA A 151 0.97 -4.78 -11.66
C ALA A 151 2.34 -5.15 -11.09
N VAL A 152 2.36 -6.16 -10.21
CA VAL A 152 3.58 -6.78 -9.69
C VAL A 152 3.53 -8.29 -9.92
N PRO A 153 4.67 -8.97 -10.18
CA PRO A 153 4.68 -10.42 -10.40
C PRO A 153 4.66 -11.16 -9.06
N HIS A 154 3.49 -11.64 -8.65
CA HIS A 154 3.27 -12.45 -7.47
C HIS A 154 2.26 -13.56 -7.75
N ASP A 155 2.20 -14.61 -6.90
CA ASP A 155 1.30 -15.73 -7.04
C ASP A 155 -0.12 -15.47 -6.46
N ALA A 156 -0.68 -14.33 -6.87
CA ALA A 156 -2.03 -13.86 -6.55
C ALA A 156 -2.84 -13.63 -7.85
N HIS A 157 -4.14 -13.31 -7.75
CA HIS A 157 -4.99 -13.18 -8.95
C HIS A 157 -4.62 -11.97 -9.81
N ASP A 158 -4.42 -10.80 -9.21
CA ASP A 158 -4.02 -9.58 -9.91
C ASP A 158 -3.32 -8.63 -8.91
N PRO A 159 -2.10 -9.00 -8.47
CA PRO A 159 -1.40 -8.27 -7.41
C PRO A 159 -0.87 -6.93 -7.91
N VAL A 160 -0.96 -5.90 -7.06
CA VAL A 160 -0.50 -4.55 -7.38
C VAL A 160 0.44 -3.98 -6.33
N GLY A 161 1.37 -3.14 -6.78
CA GLY A 161 2.02 -2.13 -5.97
C GLY A 161 1.30 -0.79 -6.14
N PHE A 162 1.55 0.14 -5.24
CA PHE A 162 0.98 1.48 -5.27
C PHE A 162 2.06 2.55 -5.26
N ARG A 163 1.79 3.66 -5.96
CA ARG A 163 2.44 4.93 -5.73
C ARG A 163 1.39 5.93 -5.26
N PHE A 164 1.55 6.43 -4.05
CA PHE A 164 0.73 7.48 -3.48
C PHE A 164 1.44 8.82 -3.66
N SER A 165 0.74 9.85 -4.11
CA SER A 165 1.30 11.18 -4.30
C SER A 165 0.35 12.25 -3.79
N THR A 166 0.90 13.31 -3.19
CA THR A 166 0.20 14.57 -2.83
C THR A 166 0.73 15.73 -3.67
N GLY A 167 0.07 16.89 -3.63
CA GLY A 167 0.50 18.07 -4.38
C GLY A 167 0.30 17.92 -5.88
N PHE A 168 -0.96 17.98 -6.36
CA PHE A 168 -1.30 17.82 -7.79
C PHE A 168 -0.85 19.02 -8.62
N ASP A 169 -0.68 18.78 -9.93
CA ASP A 169 -0.49 19.83 -10.90
C ASP A 169 -1.64 20.86 -10.81
N GLY A 170 -1.30 22.10 -10.44
CA GLY A 170 -2.26 23.20 -10.23
C GLY A 170 -2.17 23.85 -8.86
N ASP A 171 -1.68 23.18 -7.83
CA ASP A 171 -1.31 23.80 -6.58
C ASP A 171 0.21 24.02 -6.53
N LEU A 172 0.64 25.18 -7.03
CA LEU A 172 2.06 25.55 -7.09
C LEU A 172 2.70 25.75 -5.70
N LEU A 173 1.89 25.80 -4.64
CA LEU A 173 2.35 26.06 -3.27
C LEU A 173 2.45 24.76 -2.46
N ALA A 174 1.74 23.70 -2.85
CA ALA A 174 1.81 22.42 -2.15
C ALA A 174 3.03 21.61 -2.62
N PRO A 175 3.92 21.21 -1.72
CA PRO A 175 5.05 20.37 -2.07
C PRO A 175 4.55 19.02 -2.55
N ARG A 176 4.92 18.61 -3.78
CA ARG A 176 4.62 17.27 -4.27
C ARG A 176 5.47 16.26 -3.51
N ARG A 177 4.82 15.27 -2.90
CA ARG A 177 5.45 14.15 -2.21
C ARG A 177 4.91 12.85 -2.75
N SER A 178 5.77 11.84 -2.80
CA SER A 178 5.39 10.53 -3.33
C SER A 178 6.05 9.39 -2.58
N LEU A 179 5.25 8.36 -2.31
CA LEU A 179 5.61 7.11 -1.67
C LEU A 179 5.33 5.96 -2.63
N ALA A 180 6.32 5.11 -2.92
CA ALA A 180 6.09 3.82 -3.55
C ALA A 180 5.95 2.73 -2.49
N TRP A 181 4.93 1.88 -2.64
CA TRP A 181 4.66 0.71 -1.82
C TRP A 181 4.78 -0.54 -2.67
N LEU A 182 5.75 -1.38 -2.34
CA LEU A 182 6.13 -2.53 -3.16
C LEU A 182 6.44 -3.73 -2.26
N THR A 183 5.45 -4.56 -2.03
CA THR A 183 5.57 -5.83 -1.31
C THR A 183 5.12 -6.95 -2.22
N ASP A 184 5.55 -8.17 -1.91
CA ASP A 184 5.10 -9.38 -2.58
C ASP A 184 5.35 -9.38 -4.08
N LEU A 185 6.61 -9.55 -4.45
CA LEU A 185 7.00 -9.72 -5.85
C LEU A 185 8.25 -10.59 -5.98
N GLY A 186 8.23 -11.50 -6.94
CA GLY A 186 9.36 -12.42 -7.17
C GLY A 186 10.48 -11.84 -8.05
N HIS A 187 10.19 -10.80 -8.83
CA HIS A 187 11.17 -10.05 -9.61
C HIS A 187 10.65 -8.64 -9.92
N VAL A 188 11.52 -7.76 -10.39
CA VAL A 188 11.15 -6.34 -10.62
C VAL A 188 11.17 -6.03 -12.12
N PRO A 189 10.01 -5.95 -12.79
CA PRO A 189 9.88 -5.53 -14.17
C PRO A 189 10.29 -4.07 -14.38
N GLN A 190 10.58 -3.69 -15.63
CA GLN A 190 11.03 -2.35 -15.99
C GLN A 190 10.01 -1.26 -15.60
N HIS A 191 8.71 -1.50 -15.84
CA HIS A 191 7.65 -0.54 -15.50
C HIS A 191 7.53 -0.26 -13.98
N VAL A 192 7.93 -1.23 -13.13
CA VAL A 192 8.01 -1.04 -11.67
C VAL A 192 9.21 -0.16 -11.33
N ARG A 193 10.40 -0.45 -11.92
CA ARG A 193 11.62 0.34 -11.71
C ARG A 193 11.41 1.83 -12.01
N GLU A 194 10.70 2.13 -13.10
CA GLU A 194 10.38 3.51 -13.52
C GLU A 194 9.53 4.23 -12.47
N ARG A 195 8.55 3.55 -11.88
CA ARG A 195 7.68 4.13 -10.85
C ARG A 195 8.39 4.41 -9.53
N LEU A 196 9.38 3.60 -9.17
CA LEU A 196 10.15 3.78 -7.94
C LEU A 196 11.15 4.96 -8.05
N ARG A 197 11.73 5.19 -9.21
CA ARG A 197 12.81 6.17 -9.42
C ARG A 197 12.42 7.59 -9.00
N ASP A 198 11.19 8.00 -9.28
CA ASP A 198 10.73 9.37 -9.08
C ASP A 198 9.97 9.57 -7.75
N CYS A 199 10.10 8.64 -6.81
CA CYS A 199 9.49 8.77 -5.49
C CYS A 199 10.41 9.48 -4.49
N ASP A 200 9.82 10.05 -3.44
CA ASP A 200 10.55 10.61 -2.30
C ASP A 200 10.87 9.52 -1.28
N ALA A 201 10.02 8.51 -1.16
CA ALA A 201 10.27 7.33 -0.34
C ALA A 201 9.85 6.03 -1.04
N VAL A 202 10.51 4.94 -0.67
CA VAL A 202 10.25 3.61 -1.20
C VAL A 202 10.11 2.63 -0.04
N VAL A 203 8.95 1.97 0.05
CA VAL A 203 8.74 0.78 0.87
C VAL A 203 8.85 -0.42 -0.03
N VAL A 204 9.80 -1.30 0.24
CA VAL A 204 10.08 -2.47 -0.60
C VAL A 204 10.34 -3.70 0.26
N GLU A 205 9.91 -4.86 -0.21
CA GLU A 205 10.23 -6.10 0.50
C GLU A 205 11.71 -6.47 0.39
N SER A 206 12.21 -7.11 1.45
CA SER A 206 13.49 -7.83 1.51
C SER A 206 13.20 -9.14 2.23
N ASN A 207 12.53 -10.06 1.51
CA ASN A 207 11.84 -11.16 2.16
C ASN A 207 12.81 -12.21 2.73
N HIS A 208 13.77 -12.68 1.96
CA HIS A 208 14.62 -13.79 2.40
C HIS A 208 16.09 -13.60 2.05
N CYS A 209 16.95 -14.14 2.90
CA CYS A 209 18.35 -14.40 2.58
C CYS A 209 18.43 -15.75 1.87
N PRO A 210 18.98 -15.87 0.65
CA PRO A 210 19.05 -17.12 -0.09
C PRO A 210 19.74 -18.23 0.69
N THR A 211 20.83 -17.92 1.41
CA THR A 211 21.54 -18.88 2.23
C THR A 211 20.67 -19.43 3.37
N LEU A 212 19.93 -18.55 4.09
CA LEU A 212 19.04 -18.98 5.17
C LEU A 212 17.85 -19.76 4.62
N LEU A 213 17.30 -19.37 3.47
CA LEU A 213 16.21 -20.11 2.82
C LEU A 213 16.67 -21.52 2.44
N GLN A 214 17.86 -21.68 1.85
CA GLN A 214 18.38 -22.99 1.50
C GLN A 214 18.67 -23.85 2.74
N ALA A 215 19.18 -23.27 3.80
CA ALA A 215 19.51 -23.94 5.06
C ALA A 215 18.29 -24.32 5.91
N ASP A 216 17.08 -23.79 5.61
CA ASP A 216 15.87 -24.13 6.38
C ASP A 216 15.40 -25.57 6.06
N HIS A 217 15.63 -26.49 6.98
CA HIS A 217 15.24 -27.90 6.86
C HIS A 217 13.75 -28.17 7.12
N ARG A 218 12.99 -27.19 7.66
CA ARG A 218 11.58 -27.34 7.97
C ARG A 218 10.67 -27.16 6.74
N ARG A 219 11.12 -26.39 5.74
CA ARG A 219 10.36 -26.12 4.53
C ARG A 219 10.64 -27.16 3.45
N PRO A 220 9.60 -27.76 2.85
CA PRO A 220 9.74 -28.58 1.65
C PRO A 220 10.42 -27.80 0.52
N TRP A 221 11.12 -28.53 -0.35
CA TRP A 221 11.79 -27.93 -1.51
C TRP A 221 10.85 -27.13 -2.41
N SER A 222 9.63 -27.63 -2.64
CA SER A 222 8.59 -26.93 -3.42
C SER A 222 8.25 -25.56 -2.84
N THR A 223 8.18 -25.44 -1.52
CA THR A 223 7.94 -24.15 -0.85
C THR A 223 9.14 -23.21 -1.04
N LYS A 224 10.36 -23.71 -0.95
CA LYS A 224 11.56 -22.89 -1.22
C LYS A 224 11.60 -22.39 -2.66
N GLN A 225 11.28 -23.25 -3.61
CA GLN A 225 11.17 -22.89 -5.03
C GLN A 225 10.07 -21.84 -5.27
N ARG A 226 8.92 -21.96 -4.59
CA ARG A 226 7.86 -20.96 -4.64
C ARG A 226 8.34 -19.62 -4.12
N ILE A 227 8.98 -19.59 -2.94
CA ILE A 227 9.48 -18.35 -2.31
C ILE A 227 10.50 -17.66 -3.19
N SER A 228 11.49 -18.39 -3.74
CA SER A 228 12.57 -17.84 -4.58
C SER A 228 12.20 -17.72 -6.06
N GLY A 229 11.00 -18.13 -6.45
CA GLY A 229 10.54 -18.12 -7.83
C GLY A 229 10.18 -16.74 -8.36
N ARG A 230 9.93 -16.64 -9.67
CA ARG A 230 9.60 -15.37 -10.34
C ARG A 230 8.28 -14.74 -9.89
N HIS A 231 7.40 -15.49 -9.24
CA HIS A 231 6.15 -15.02 -8.63
C HIS A 231 6.13 -15.22 -7.10
N GLY A 232 7.32 -15.44 -6.52
CA GLY A 232 7.49 -15.53 -5.06
C GLY A 232 7.79 -14.17 -4.44
N HIS A 233 8.98 -14.06 -3.85
CA HIS A 233 9.39 -12.88 -3.09
C HIS A 233 10.83 -12.45 -3.43
N LEU A 234 11.15 -11.17 -3.27
CA LEU A 234 12.50 -10.67 -3.44
C LEU A 234 13.43 -11.18 -2.34
N SER A 235 14.58 -11.69 -2.75
CA SER A 235 15.69 -11.90 -1.85
C SER A 235 16.33 -10.58 -1.42
N ASN A 236 17.15 -10.61 -0.37
CA ASN A 236 17.95 -9.46 0.03
C ASN A 236 18.83 -8.95 -1.11
N GLU A 237 19.43 -9.89 -1.88
CA GLU A 237 20.27 -9.56 -3.04
C GLU A 237 19.47 -8.92 -4.17
N ALA A 238 18.28 -9.43 -4.47
CA ALA A 238 17.43 -8.87 -5.50
C ALA A 238 16.91 -7.47 -5.12
N ALA A 239 16.57 -7.26 -3.85
CA ALA A 239 16.22 -5.93 -3.32
C ALA A 239 17.42 -4.97 -3.43
N ARG A 240 18.64 -5.41 -3.08
CA ARG A 240 19.87 -4.62 -3.25
C ARG A 240 20.11 -4.22 -4.70
N GLU A 241 20.01 -5.20 -5.62
CA GLU A 241 20.21 -4.96 -7.05
C GLU A 241 19.18 -4.00 -7.63
N LEU A 242 17.93 -4.13 -7.22
CA LEU A 242 16.89 -3.16 -7.56
C LEU A 242 17.29 -1.75 -7.13
N LEU A 243 17.55 -1.56 -5.84
CA LEU A 243 17.83 -0.25 -5.26
C LEU A 243 19.11 0.39 -5.86
N ALA A 244 20.17 -0.39 -6.06
CA ALA A 244 21.38 0.09 -6.70
C ALA A 244 21.17 0.49 -8.17
N SER A 245 20.35 -0.29 -8.92
CA SER A 245 20.15 -0.08 -10.37
C SER A 245 19.32 1.14 -10.72
N ILE A 246 18.48 1.62 -9.77
CA ILE A 246 17.58 2.74 -9.99
C ILE A 246 17.83 3.90 -9.01
N ALA A 247 19.00 3.90 -8.38
CA ALA A 247 19.39 4.92 -7.41
C ALA A 247 18.91 6.34 -7.83
N SER A 248 18.21 7.01 -6.95
CA SER A 248 17.61 8.31 -7.23
C SER A 248 17.99 9.33 -6.17
N PRO A 249 18.45 10.53 -6.57
CA PRO A 249 18.73 11.62 -5.63
C PRO A 249 17.45 12.16 -4.95
N ARG A 250 16.26 11.77 -5.43
CA ARG A 250 14.99 12.13 -4.81
C ARG A 250 14.68 11.32 -3.58
N TRP A 251 15.23 10.11 -3.45
CA TRP A 251 14.95 9.26 -2.33
C TRP A 251 15.46 9.87 -1.03
N ARG A 252 14.54 10.07 -0.11
CA ARG A 252 14.81 10.54 1.26
C ARG A 252 14.83 9.37 2.23
N ARG A 253 14.02 8.35 1.97
CA ARG A 253 13.90 7.16 2.82
C ARG A 253 13.60 5.90 2.03
N ILE A 254 14.29 4.82 2.38
CA ILE A 254 14.02 3.47 1.93
C ILE A 254 13.65 2.64 3.16
N VAL A 255 12.50 1.94 3.09
CA VAL A 255 12.02 1.10 4.17
C VAL A 255 11.97 -0.34 3.66
N LEU A 256 12.78 -1.21 4.26
CA LEU A 256 12.79 -2.64 3.97
C LEU A 256 11.79 -3.35 4.87
N THR A 257 10.86 -4.06 4.25
CA THR A 257 9.71 -4.69 4.91
C THR A 257 9.54 -6.14 4.48
N HIS A 258 8.49 -6.77 4.96
CA HIS A 258 8.05 -8.11 4.58
C HIS A 258 9.14 -9.18 4.74
N LEU A 259 9.97 -9.03 5.79
CA LEU A 259 11.03 -9.98 6.12
C LEU A 259 10.45 -11.30 6.60
N SER A 260 10.96 -12.40 6.05
CA SER A 260 10.65 -13.75 6.54
C SER A 260 11.22 -13.94 7.95
N ARG A 261 10.38 -14.43 8.87
CA ARG A 261 10.79 -14.73 10.24
C ARG A 261 11.85 -15.81 10.31
N ASP A 262 11.79 -16.81 9.43
CA ASP A 262 12.62 -18.00 9.50
C ASP A 262 13.75 -18.00 8.46
N CYS A 263 13.55 -17.35 7.33
CA CYS A 263 14.48 -17.38 6.20
C CYS A 263 15.18 -16.04 5.99
N ASN A 264 15.12 -15.13 6.97
CA ASN A 264 15.86 -13.87 6.97
C ASN A 264 16.34 -13.54 8.39
N SER A 265 17.20 -12.54 8.51
CA SER A 265 17.60 -11.95 9.79
C SER A 265 17.97 -10.49 9.60
N LEU A 266 17.85 -9.70 10.67
CA LEU A 266 18.28 -8.30 10.65
C LEU A 266 19.75 -8.18 10.27
N ASP A 267 20.61 -9.08 10.77
CA ASP A 267 22.04 -9.12 10.43
C ASP A 267 22.28 -9.36 8.92
N ALA A 268 21.48 -10.23 8.30
CA ALA A 268 21.60 -10.49 6.86
C ALA A 268 21.20 -9.25 6.04
N VAL A 269 20.14 -8.56 6.46
CA VAL A 269 19.70 -7.32 5.83
C VAL A 269 20.72 -6.20 6.07
N GLU A 270 21.26 -6.05 7.28
CA GLU A 270 22.27 -5.03 7.58
C GLU A 270 23.58 -5.24 6.80
N ARG A 271 24.02 -6.50 6.62
CA ARG A 271 25.18 -6.80 5.75
C ARG A 271 24.91 -6.35 4.29
N MET A 272 23.70 -6.58 3.79
CA MET A 272 23.30 -6.12 2.47
C MET A 272 23.27 -4.59 2.40
N LEU A 273 22.68 -3.90 3.40
CA LEU A 273 22.59 -2.45 3.46
C LEU A 273 23.96 -1.79 3.58
N ALA A 274 24.94 -2.41 4.24
CA ALA A 274 26.31 -1.89 4.33
C ALA A 274 26.93 -1.64 2.95
N THR A 275 26.50 -2.37 1.91
CA THR A 275 26.96 -2.19 0.53
C THR A 275 26.19 -1.08 -0.23
N LEU A 276 24.97 -0.74 0.21
CA LEU A 276 24.11 0.26 -0.41
C LEU A 276 24.29 1.67 0.18
N ARG A 277 24.47 1.78 1.49
CA ARG A 277 24.59 3.08 2.20
C ARG A 277 25.62 4.03 1.61
N PRO A 278 26.80 3.57 1.15
CA PRO A 278 27.75 4.48 0.47
C PRO A 278 27.28 5.02 -0.89
N GLN A 279 26.27 4.37 -1.50
CA GLN A 279 25.79 4.69 -2.84
C GLN A 279 24.51 5.55 -2.84
N LEU A 280 23.79 5.58 -1.72
CA LEU A 280 22.46 6.20 -1.61
C LEU A 280 22.44 7.17 -0.44
N ALA A 281 22.25 8.45 -0.74
CA ALA A 281 22.17 9.52 0.25
C ALA A 281 20.75 9.64 0.83
N CYS A 282 20.25 8.57 1.45
CA CYS A 282 18.92 8.52 2.05
C CYS A 282 18.93 7.74 3.36
N GLU A 283 17.87 7.90 4.14
CA GLU A 283 17.66 7.10 5.36
C GLU A 283 17.20 5.68 5.03
N PHE A 284 17.70 4.71 5.81
CA PHE A 284 17.26 3.32 5.73
C PHE A 284 16.57 2.91 7.03
N THR A 285 15.41 2.29 6.88
CA THR A 285 14.67 1.67 7.99
C THR A 285 14.45 0.20 7.66
N VAL A 286 14.70 -0.70 8.60
CA VAL A 286 14.40 -2.13 8.47
C VAL A 286 13.32 -2.49 9.46
N VAL A 287 12.22 -3.06 8.97
CA VAL A 287 11.10 -3.51 9.80
C VAL A 287 11.26 -4.99 10.08
N ALA A 288 11.51 -5.32 11.32
CA ALA A 288 11.61 -6.71 11.75
C ALA A 288 10.31 -7.50 11.50
N PRO A 289 10.35 -8.83 11.34
CA PRO A 289 9.15 -9.64 11.18
C PRO A 289 8.14 -9.42 12.32
N GLY A 290 6.91 -9.01 11.99
CA GLY A 290 5.88 -8.64 12.96
C GLY A 290 6.10 -7.28 13.63
N GLY A 291 7.17 -6.57 13.29
CA GLY A 291 7.50 -5.25 13.83
C GLY A 291 6.67 -4.12 13.23
N ASN A 292 6.78 -2.95 13.86
CA ASN A 292 6.18 -1.69 13.43
C ASN A 292 7.24 -0.58 13.35
N THR A 293 6.84 0.61 12.89
CA THR A 293 7.68 1.82 12.90
C THR A 293 7.02 2.94 13.71
N PRO A 294 7.75 3.93 14.19
CA PRO A 294 7.15 5.23 14.50
C PRO A 294 6.58 5.84 13.22
N PHE A 295 5.77 6.91 13.36
CA PHE A 295 5.45 7.76 12.23
C PHE A 295 6.71 8.43 11.70
N TRP A 296 6.76 8.59 10.39
CA TRP A 296 7.77 9.39 9.71
C TRP A 296 7.12 10.24 8.62
N ASP A 297 7.64 11.43 8.45
CA ASP A 297 7.06 12.45 7.56
C ASP A 297 7.82 12.49 6.24
N LEU A 298 7.06 12.71 5.17
CA LEU A 298 7.54 13.18 3.88
C LEU A 298 7.24 14.67 3.78
N ALA A 299 8.05 15.46 4.48
CA ALA A 299 7.94 16.91 4.52
C ALA A 299 8.63 17.58 3.32
#